data_f684d5a84bdfcff823c819eb6c9981a7
#
_entry.id   f684d5a84bdfcff823c819eb6c9981a7
#
_cell.length_a   1.000
_cell.length_b   1.000
_cell.length_c   1.000
_cell.angle_alpha   90.00
_cell.angle_beta   90.00
_cell.angle_gamma   90.00
#
_symmetry.space_group_name_H-M   'P 1'
#
loop_
_entity.id
_entity.type
_entity.pdbx_description
1 polymer ?
#
loop_
_entity_poly.entity_id
_entity_poly.type
_entity_poly.pdbx_seq_one_letter_code
_entity_poly.pdbx_strand_id
1 'polypeptide(L)'
;TVPLPCLLWFHLLGSLSLSLCGLDRISLSLFPCVHTDMSYHLYMLCSRSLSVSLKNSLFVLNSRRTQTTEYTSDDERFMLRAIELANTVTYEEHTNPNPIVGCVLVDPSTNEIVGEGYHPKAGEPHAEVHALRAAGKKAKGATAYVTLEPCNHFGRTAACSRALVDAGVKRVLIGAYDTDPRVAGGGMKTLLDRGIEVVCGCKEKEATEMNRAFFDRIEKERLEKEAQTRQNKT
;
A
#
# COMPACT_ATOMS: atom_id res chain seq x y z
N THR A 1 -19.95 34.95 29.15
CA THR A 1 -20.93 33.93 28.77
C THR A 1 -20.28 32.97 27.77
N VAL A 2 -19.78 31.87 28.29
CA VAL A 2 -19.24 30.74 27.50
C VAL A 2 -20.26 29.62 27.56
N PRO A 3 -20.67 28.97 26.47
CA PRO A 3 -21.41 27.73 26.55
C PRO A 3 -20.46 26.52 26.46
N LEU A 4 -20.48 25.69 27.52
CA LEU A 4 -20.19 24.26 27.40
C LEU A 4 -21.24 23.60 26.48
N PRO A 5 -20.92 22.51 25.71
CA PRO A 5 -20.84 21.20 26.31
C PRO A 5 -19.85 20.24 25.61
N CYS A 6 -19.07 19.51 26.34
CA CYS A 6 -18.40 18.28 25.91
C CYS A 6 -18.23 17.32 27.08
N LEU A 7 -19.35 16.83 27.59
CA LEU A 7 -19.38 15.80 28.62
C LEU A 7 -20.57 14.87 28.34
N LEU A 8 -20.43 13.99 27.35
CA LEU A 8 -21.36 12.85 27.17
C LEU A 8 -20.91 11.93 26.03
N TRP A 9 -19.66 11.42 26.09
CA TRP A 9 -19.24 10.31 25.21
C TRP A 9 -18.18 9.38 25.87
N PHE A 10 -18.31 9.16 27.18
CA PHE A 10 -17.38 8.32 27.95
C PHE A 10 -18.03 7.09 28.58
N HIS A 11 -19.02 6.48 27.93
CA HIS A 11 -19.57 5.21 28.40
C HIS A 11 -19.96 4.30 27.25
N LEU A 12 -18.99 3.76 26.51
CA LEU A 12 -19.18 2.55 25.67
C LEU A 12 -17.83 2.08 25.07
N LEU A 13 -16.88 1.71 25.93
CA LEU A 13 -15.79 0.83 25.52
C LEU A 13 -15.62 -0.23 26.60
N GLY A 14 -16.34 -1.34 26.38
CA GLY A 14 -16.18 -2.56 27.15
C GLY A 14 -14.77 -3.09 27.04
N SER A 15 -14.24 -3.54 28.16
CA SER A 15 -12.96 -4.21 28.31
C SER A 15 -12.88 -5.45 27.41
N LEU A 16 -12.08 -5.42 26.36
CA LEU A 16 -11.65 -6.62 25.64
C LEU A 16 -10.50 -7.26 26.44
N SER A 17 -10.80 -8.29 27.20
CA SER A 17 -9.79 -9.16 27.78
C SER A 17 -9.40 -10.21 26.76
N LEU A 18 -8.20 -10.06 26.16
CA LEU A 18 -7.54 -11.12 25.41
C LEU A 18 -6.76 -12.00 26.39
N SER A 19 -7.29 -13.20 26.66
CA SER A 19 -6.58 -14.23 27.40
C SER A 19 -5.58 -14.92 26.48
N LEU A 20 -4.32 -14.55 26.59
CA LEU A 20 -3.18 -15.30 26.02
C LEU A 20 -2.66 -16.25 27.08
N CYS A 21 -2.80 -17.54 26.81
CA CYS A 21 -2.32 -18.63 27.67
C CYS A 21 -0.77 -18.53 27.80
N GLY A 22 -0.27 -18.18 28.98
CA GLY A 22 1.14 -18.35 29.37
C GLY A 22 2.00 -17.09 29.51
N LEU A 23 1.44 -15.87 29.63
CA LEU A 23 2.24 -14.69 30.01
C LEU A 23 1.51 -13.86 31.05
N ASP A 24 2.25 -13.45 32.09
CA ASP A 24 1.76 -12.67 33.21
C ASP A 24 1.08 -11.37 32.75
N ARG A 25 0.07 -10.96 33.51
CA ARG A 25 -0.76 -9.76 33.28
C ARG A 25 0.11 -8.51 33.16
N ILE A 26 0.19 -7.95 31.96
CA ILE A 26 0.67 -6.59 31.77
C ILE A 26 -0.54 -5.66 31.89
N SER A 27 -0.63 -4.95 33.01
CA SER A 27 -1.60 -3.88 33.23
C SER A 27 -1.18 -2.66 32.42
N LEU A 28 -1.88 -2.37 31.33
CA LEU A 28 -1.72 -1.14 30.57
C LEU A 28 -2.58 -0.03 31.23
N SER A 29 -1.95 0.74 32.13
CA SER A 29 -2.50 2.02 32.57
C SER A 29 -2.31 3.06 31.46
N LEU A 30 -3.41 3.71 31.11
CA LEU A 30 -3.48 4.81 30.14
C LEU A 30 -2.61 5.99 30.59
N PHE A 31 -1.57 6.32 29.82
CA PHE A 31 -0.90 7.61 29.86
C PHE A 31 -1.38 8.48 28.69
N PRO A 32 -1.57 9.79 28.87
CA PRO A 32 -2.03 10.68 27.83
C PRO A 32 -0.89 10.99 26.84
N CYS A 33 -1.29 11.06 25.61
CA CYS A 33 -0.65 11.54 24.40
C CYS A 33 0.63 12.37 24.56
N VAL A 34 1.79 11.80 24.17
CA VAL A 34 2.98 12.55 23.75
C VAL A 34 3.55 11.92 22.48
N HIS A 35 3.87 12.77 21.54
CA HIS A 35 4.24 12.58 20.16
C HIS A 35 5.28 11.50 19.78
N THR A 36 4.99 10.76 18.74
CA THR A 36 5.71 10.44 17.48
C THR A 36 6.86 9.43 17.47
N ASP A 37 7.58 9.07 18.52
CA ASP A 37 8.78 8.21 18.37
C ASP A 37 8.67 6.79 18.97
N MET A 38 7.71 6.56 19.83
CA MET A 38 7.56 5.26 20.53
C MET A 38 6.98 4.12 19.69
N SER A 39 6.26 4.43 18.61
CA SER A 39 5.62 3.41 17.76
C SER A 39 6.62 2.55 17.00
N TYR A 40 7.76 3.12 16.60
CA TYR A 40 8.82 2.41 15.87
C TYR A 40 9.60 1.43 16.77
N HIS A 41 9.86 1.82 18.02
CA HIS A 41 10.58 0.96 18.96
C HIS A 41 9.75 -0.24 19.42
N LEU A 42 8.45 -0.05 19.64
CA LEU A 42 7.53 -1.15 20.00
C LEU A 42 7.34 -2.14 18.86
N TYR A 43 7.33 -1.66 17.61
CA TYR A 43 7.29 -2.49 16.41
C TYR A 43 8.54 -3.38 16.30
N MET A 44 9.72 -2.82 16.55
CA MET A 44 10.98 -3.56 16.47
C MET A 44 11.13 -4.64 17.57
N LEU A 45 10.57 -4.43 18.74
CA LEU A 45 10.60 -5.42 19.85
C LEU A 45 9.56 -6.54 19.63
N CYS A 46 8.39 -6.23 19.12
CA CYS A 46 7.35 -7.23 18.82
C CYS A 46 7.68 -8.09 17.60
N SER A 47 8.51 -7.58 16.68
CA SER A 47 8.81 -8.23 15.40
C SER A 47 9.65 -9.52 15.51
N ARG A 48 10.27 -9.80 16.66
CA ARG A 48 11.16 -10.97 16.81
C ARG A 48 10.44 -12.28 17.15
N SER A 49 9.21 -12.23 17.67
CA SER A 49 8.49 -13.42 18.15
C SER A 49 7.23 -13.82 17.35
N LEU A 50 6.80 -12.99 16.39
CA LEU A 50 5.59 -13.25 15.60
C LEU A 50 5.89 -14.00 14.29
N SER A 51 4.98 -14.88 13.86
CA SER A 51 5.09 -15.54 12.55
C SER A 51 5.07 -14.51 11.41
N VAL A 52 5.64 -14.86 10.25
CA VAL A 52 5.73 -13.96 9.08
C VAL A 52 4.35 -13.44 8.66
N SER A 53 3.32 -14.29 8.76
CA SER A 53 1.93 -13.94 8.43
C SER A 53 1.36 -12.86 9.37
N LEU A 54 1.59 -12.99 10.69
CA LEU A 54 1.16 -12.00 11.67
C LEU A 54 1.95 -10.68 11.55
N LYS A 55 3.24 -10.76 11.19
CA LYS A 55 4.06 -9.56 10.94
C LYS A 55 3.56 -8.76 9.75
N ASN A 56 3.19 -9.43 8.65
CA ASN A 56 2.65 -8.77 7.47
C ASN A 56 1.27 -8.17 7.76
N SER A 57 0.40 -8.88 8.50
CA SER A 57 -0.91 -8.36 8.90
C SER A 57 -0.80 -7.16 9.85
N LEU A 58 0.13 -7.21 10.82
CA LEU A 58 0.40 -6.08 11.73
C LEU A 58 1.04 -4.89 11.01
N PHE A 59 1.91 -5.14 10.02
CA PHE A 59 2.50 -4.08 9.22
C PHE A 59 1.43 -3.38 8.38
N VAL A 60 0.57 -4.13 7.69
CA VAL A 60 -0.55 -3.58 6.91
C VAL A 60 -1.53 -2.82 7.82
N LEU A 61 -1.84 -3.34 9.02
CA LEU A 61 -2.71 -2.66 9.99
C LEU A 61 -2.06 -1.40 10.56
N ASN A 62 -0.75 -1.41 10.80
CA ASN A 62 -0.03 -0.26 11.35
C ASN A 62 0.21 0.81 10.28
N SER A 63 0.48 0.41 9.04
CA SER A 63 0.58 1.34 7.92
C SER A 63 -0.78 2.01 7.61
N ARG A 64 -1.90 1.28 7.76
CA ARG A 64 -3.24 1.87 7.69
C ARG A 64 -3.53 2.89 8.79
N ARG A 65 -2.89 2.78 9.96
CA ARG A 65 -3.06 3.74 11.09
C ARG A 65 -2.22 5.01 10.96
N THR A 66 -1.11 4.98 10.25
CA THR A 66 -0.22 6.14 10.06
C THR A 66 -0.49 6.90 8.77
N GLN A 67 -1.42 6.42 7.93
CA GLN A 67 -1.80 7.08 6.70
C GLN A 67 -3.04 7.91 6.95
N THR A 68 -2.92 9.22 6.74
CA THR A 68 -4.07 10.07 6.52
C THR A 68 -4.73 9.60 5.23
N THR A 69 -5.93 9.05 5.33
CA THR A 69 -6.76 8.67 4.18
C THR A 69 -7.40 9.90 3.53
N GLU A 70 -6.80 11.06 3.71
CA GLU A 70 -7.32 12.28 3.14
C GLU A 70 -6.77 12.44 1.72
N TYR A 71 -7.62 12.14 0.76
CA TYR A 71 -7.43 12.45 -0.64
C TYR A 71 -8.59 13.31 -1.15
N THR A 72 -8.32 14.13 -2.15
CA THR A 72 -9.25 15.09 -2.71
C THR A 72 -10.07 14.49 -3.85
N SER A 73 -11.10 15.21 -4.33
CA SER A 73 -11.82 14.83 -5.55
C SER A 73 -10.93 14.82 -6.79
N ASP A 74 -9.90 15.65 -6.83
CA ASP A 74 -8.91 15.62 -7.90
C ASP A 74 -8.03 14.38 -7.83
N ASP A 75 -7.64 13.95 -6.62
CA ASP A 75 -6.92 12.68 -6.43
C ASP A 75 -7.75 11.49 -6.93
N GLU A 76 -9.05 11.47 -6.64
CA GLU A 76 -9.95 10.44 -7.18
C GLU A 76 -10.00 10.45 -8.71
N ARG A 77 -10.09 11.62 -9.32
CA ARG A 77 -10.13 11.78 -10.78
C ARG A 77 -8.87 11.22 -11.44
N PHE A 78 -7.69 11.49 -10.88
CA PHE A 78 -6.44 10.99 -11.43
C PHE A 78 -6.25 9.49 -11.20
N MET A 79 -6.72 8.96 -10.06
CA MET A 79 -6.72 7.53 -9.82
C MET A 79 -7.68 6.80 -10.77
N LEU A 80 -8.85 7.34 -11.03
CA LEU A 80 -9.78 6.81 -12.05
C LEU A 80 -9.14 6.81 -13.43
N ARG A 81 -8.38 7.86 -13.79
CA ARG A 81 -7.61 7.88 -15.05
C ARG A 81 -6.56 6.77 -15.10
N ALA A 82 -5.85 6.50 -14.00
CA ALA A 82 -4.91 5.39 -13.92
C ALA A 82 -5.60 4.03 -14.08
N ILE A 83 -6.79 3.86 -13.49
CA ILE A 83 -7.63 2.65 -13.64
C ILE A 83 -8.10 2.49 -15.09
N GLU A 84 -8.53 3.56 -15.74
CA GLU A 84 -8.92 3.55 -17.15
C GLU A 84 -7.77 3.08 -18.06
N LEU A 85 -6.56 3.60 -17.85
CA LEU A 85 -5.38 3.17 -18.59
C LEU A 85 -5.06 1.68 -18.36
N ALA A 86 -5.14 1.20 -17.13
CA ALA A 86 -4.90 -0.20 -16.81
C ALA A 86 -5.92 -1.11 -17.52
N ASN A 87 -7.18 -0.70 -17.59
CA ASN A 87 -8.25 -1.46 -18.22
C ASN A 87 -8.19 -1.48 -19.77
N THR A 88 -7.18 -0.87 -20.39
CA THR A 88 -6.92 -1.03 -21.82
C THR A 88 -6.40 -2.43 -22.18
N VAL A 89 -5.97 -3.19 -21.20
CA VAL A 89 -5.52 -4.59 -21.31
C VAL A 89 -6.33 -5.48 -20.36
N THR A 90 -6.30 -6.79 -20.60
CA THR A 90 -6.90 -7.80 -19.72
C THR A 90 -5.82 -8.63 -19.05
N TYR A 91 -6.14 -9.19 -17.87
CA TYR A 91 -5.22 -10.05 -17.15
C TYR A 91 -4.91 -11.32 -17.96
N GLU A 92 -5.92 -12.00 -18.47
CA GLU A 92 -5.82 -13.31 -19.12
C GLU A 92 -5.01 -13.27 -20.41
N GLU A 93 -5.23 -12.26 -21.24
CA GLU A 93 -4.64 -12.20 -22.57
C GLU A 93 -3.28 -11.49 -22.61
N HIS A 94 -3.03 -10.59 -21.64
CA HIS A 94 -1.89 -9.67 -21.72
C HIS A 94 -0.90 -9.83 -20.58
N THR A 95 -1.35 -9.69 -19.34
CA THR A 95 -0.44 -9.51 -18.22
C THR A 95 -0.19 -10.75 -17.39
N ASN A 96 -1.01 -11.79 -17.48
CA ASN A 96 -0.83 -13.03 -16.71
C ASN A 96 0.63 -13.55 -16.83
N PRO A 97 1.35 -13.80 -15.71
CA PRO A 97 0.90 -13.85 -14.31
C PRO A 97 0.95 -12.52 -13.54
N ASN A 98 1.26 -11.39 -14.18
CA ASN A 98 1.39 -10.09 -13.54
C ASN A 98 0.02 -9.40 -13.43
N PRO A 99 -0.20 -8.51 -12.43
CA PRO A 99 -1.42 -7.72 -12.35
C PRO A 99 -1.53 -6.72 -13.49
N ILE A 100 -2.73 -6.26 -13.77
CA ILE A 100 -2.95 -5.06 -14.60
C ILE A 100 -2.73 -3.82 -13.72
N VAL A 101 -1.89 -2.90 -14.20
CA VAL A 101 -1.51 -1.70 -13.45
C VAL A 101 -1.51 -0.48 -14.36
N GLY A 102 -2.00 0.63 -13.84
CA GLY A 102 -1.92 1.94 -14.45
C GLY A 102 -1.22 2.94 -13.53
N CYS A 103 -0.57 3.92 -14.14
CA CYS A 103 0.13 4.98 -13.42
C CYS A 103 -0.05 6.32 -14.13
N VAL A 104 -0.40 7.35 -13.36
CA VAL A 104 -0.51 8.75 -13.81
C VAL A 104 0.39 9.61 -12.95
N LEU A 105 1.16 10.48 -13.58
CA LEU A 105 1.99 11.48 -12.92
C LEU A 105 1.40 12.87 -13.16
N VAL A 106 1.22 13.64 -12.10
CA VAL A 106 0.58 14.98 -12.13
C VAL A 106 1.51 16.00 -11.52
N ASP A 107 1.64 17.15 -12.18
CA ASP A 107 2.28 18.32 -11.59
C ASP A 107 1.31 18.96 -10.58
N PRO A 108 1.65 18.98 -9.27
CA PRO A 108 0.75 19.50 -8.24
C PRO A 108 0.56 21.03 -8.33
N SER A 109 1.40 21.73 -9.07
CA SER A 109 1.29 23.20 -9.22
C SER A 109 0.31 23.63 -10.30
N THR A 110 0.17 22.83 -11.36
CA THR A 110 -0.72 23.10 -12.50
C THR A 110 -1.94 22.18 -12.54
N ASN A 111 -1.92 21.10 -11.75
CA ASN A 111 -2.93 20.04 -11.78
C ASN A 111 -3.04 19.35 -13.16
N GLU A 112 -1.95 19.37 -13.93
CA GLU A 112 -1.86 18.77 -15.25
C GLU A 112 -1.16 17.41 -15.21
N ILE A 113 -1.63 16.47 -16.03
CA ILE A 113 -0.97 15.18 -16.24
C ILE A 113 0.33 15.42 -17.02
N VAL A 114 1.45 15.00 -16.46
CA VAL A 114 2.79 15.13 -17.07
C VAL A 114 3.32 13.80 -17.62
N GLY A 115 2.70 12.67 -17.24
CA GLY A 115 3.05 11.36 -17.76
C GLY A 115 2.01 10.32 -17.41
N GLU A 116 1.77 9.40 -18.32
CA GLU A 116 0.83 8.30 -18.16
C GLU A 116 1.48 6.99 -18.63
N GLY A 117 1.07 5.88 -18.03
CA GLY A 117 1.52 4.56 -18.43
C GLY A 117 0.65 3.45 -17.84
N TYR A 118 0.70 2.31 -18.48
CA TYR A 118 0.09 1.07 -18.00
C TYR A 118 1.05 -0.10 -18.27
N HIS A 119 0.81 -1.24 -17.64
CA HIS A 119 1.57 -2.46 -17.87
C HIS A 119 0.98 -3.21 -19.08
N PRO A 120 1.61 -3.15 -20.27
CA PRO A 120 0.97 -3.64 -21.47
C PRO A 120 0.95 -5.16 -21.59
N LYS A 121 2.00 -5.84 -21.07
CA LYS A 121 2.17 -7.29 -21.22
C LYS A 121 3.19 -7.84 -20.25
N ALA A 122 3.04 -9.09 -19.85
CA ALA A 122 4.02 -9.81 -19.04
C ALA A 122 5.40 -9.77 -19.68
N GLY A 123 6.41 -9.36 -18.89
CA GLY A 123 7.80 -9.19 -19.33
C GLY A 123 8.16 -7.81 -19.87
N GLU A 124 7.19 -6.96 -20.16
CA GLU A 124 7.36 -5.56 -20.53
C GLU A 124 7.56 -4.68 -19.26
N PRO A 125 8.00 -3.43 -19.42
CA PRO A 125 8.10 -2.49 -18.30
C PRO A 125 6.77 -2.28 -17.58
N HIS A 126 6.85 -2.02 -16.27
CA HIS A 126 5.66 -1.71 -15.46
C HIS A 126 5.12 -0.32 -15.77
N ALA A 127 3.88 -0.06 -15.33
CA ALA A 127 3.15 1.18 -15.58
C ALA A 127 3.94 2.43 -15.17
N GLU A 128 4.57 2.37 -13.99
CA GLU A 128 5.35 3.48 -13.44
C GLU A 128 6.53 3.84 -14.35
N VAL A 129 7.18 2.83 -14.95
CA VAL A 129 8.30 3.06 -15.87
C VAL A 129 7.85 3.78 -17.14
N HIS A 130 6.68 3.40 -17.67
CA HIS A 130 6.10 4.08 -18.83
C HIS A 130 5.71 5.51 -18.48
N ALA A 131 5.02 5.73 -17.37
CA ALA A 131 4.63 7.06 -16.92
C ALA A 131 5.85 7.97 -16.65
N LEU A 132 6.90 7.45 -15.99
CA LEU A 132 8.14 8.19 -15.74
C LEU A 132 8.88 8.55 -17.03
N ARG A 133 8.92 7.66 -18.01
CA ARG A 133 9.50 7.94 -19.33
C ARG A 133 8.73 9.03 -20.07
N ALA A 134 7.39 8.99 -20.03
CA ALA A 134 6.55 10.01 -20.64
C ALA A 134 6.73 11.37 -19.96
N ALA A 135 6.81 11.40 -18.63
CA ALA A 135 7.01 12.63 -17.87
C ALA A 135 8.41 13.26 -18.05
N GLY A 136 9.43 12.41 -18.20
CA GLY A 136 10.82 12.84 -18.27
C GLY A 136 11.20 13.71 -17.04
N LYS A 137 11.76 14.89 -17.27
CA LYS A 137 12.19 15.79 -16.18
C LYS A 137 11.03 16.35 -15.34
N LYS A 138 9.80 16.31 -15.85
CA LYS A 138 8.60 16.78 -15.14
C LYS A 138 8.16 15.82 -14.04
N ALA A 139 8.70 14.60 -13.96
CA ALA A 139 8.45 13.66 -12.87
C ALA A 139 8.96 14.19 -11.51
N LYS A 140 9.97 15.06 -11.52
CA LYS A 140 10.52 15.64 -10.30
C LYS A 140 9.51 16.57 -9.63
N GLY A 141 9.14 16.25 -8.40
CA GLY A 141 8.14 17.00 -7.62
C GLY A 141 6.70 16.58 -7.89
N ALA A 142 6.45 15.72 -8.87
CA ALA A 142 5.12 15.26 -9.25
C ALA A 142 4.46 14.40 -8.15
N THR A 143 3.14 14.28 -8.23
CA THR A 143 2.32 13.28 -7.54
C THR A 143 2.08 12.10 -8.48
N ALA A 144 2.34 10.88 -8.00
CA ALA A 144 2.07 9.65 -8.73
C ALA A 144 0.79 8.98 -8.21
N TYR A 145 -0.08 8.56 -9.11
CA TYR A 145 -1.28 7.78 -8.85
C TYR A 145 -1.07 6.40 -9.46
N VAL A 146 -0.97 5.37 -8.63
CA VAL A 146 -0.69 4.00 -9.06
C VAL A 146 -1.81 3.09 -8.56
N THR A 147 -2.40 2.32 -9.45
CA THR A 147 -3.58 1.50 -9.11
C THR A 147 -3.25 0.35 -8.16
N LEU A 148 -1.99 -0.07 -8.07
CA LEU A 148 -1.50 -1.13 -7.18
C LEU A 148 -0.20 -0.70 -6.50
N GLU A 149 0.09 -1.24 -5.31
CA GLU A 149 1.34 -0.97 -4.61
C GLU A 149 2.57 -1.16 -5.51
N PRO A 150 3.46 -0.15 -5.66
CA PRO A 150 4.67 -0.27 -6.47
C PRO A 150 5.58 -1.40 -6.00
N CYS A 151 6.03 -2.23 -6.90
CA CYS A 151 6.92 -3.35 -6.57
C CYS A 151 8.24 -2.89 -5.93
N ASN A 152 8.79 -3.76 -5.05
CA ASN A 152 10.06 -3.50 -4.35
C ASN A 152 11.13 -4.58 -4.59
N HIS A 153 10.87 -5.54 -5.47
CA HIS A 153 11.85 -6.55 -5.84
C HIS A 153 12.64 -6.13 -7.09
N PHE A 154 13.88 -6.50 -7.12
CA PHE A 154 14.72 -6.37 -8.33
C PHE A 154 14.39 -7.53 -9.28
N GLY A 155 13.78 -7.19 -10.40
CA GLY A 155 13.58 -8.10 -11.52
C GLY A 155 14.57 -7.79 -12.66
N ARG A 156 14.07 -7.84 -13.90
CA ARG A 156 14.83 -7.39 -15.09
C ARG A 156 15.06 -5.88 -15.10
N THR A 157 14.26 -5.13 -14.36
CA THR A 157 14.35 -3.68 -14.17
C THR A 157 14.47 -3.36 -12.69
N ALA A 158 14.87 -2.13 -12.35
CA ALA A 158 14.83 -1.64 -10.98
C ALA A 158 13.40 -1.68 -10.45
N ALA A 159 13.25 -1.88 -9.13
CA ALA A 159 11.97 -1.83 -8.45
C ALA A 159 11.26 -0.49 -8.73
N CYS A 160 9.95 -0.54 -8.99
CA CYS A 160 9.17 0.67 -9.31
C CYS A 160 9.17 1.68 -8.17
N SER A 161 9.15 1.22 -6.91
CA SER A 161 9.32 2.09 -5.74
C SER A 161 10.63 2.88 -5.80
N ARG A 162 11.72 2.24 -6.20
CA ARG A 162 13.02 2.90 -6.37
C ARG A 162 13.01 3.86 -7.55
N ALA A 163 12.41 3.47 -8.68
CA ALA A 163 12.33 4.34 -9.87
C ALA A 163 11.56 5.64 -9.57
N LEU A 164 10.47 5.58 -8.79
CA LEU A 164 9.73 6.75 -8.32
C LEU A 164 10.59 7.66 -7.42
N VAL A 165 11.36 7.05 -6.49
CA VAL A 165 12.31 7.79 -5.63
C VAL A 165 13.37 8.50 -6.48
N ASP A 166 14.02 7.78 -7.39
CA ASP A 166 15.13 8.30 -8.20
C ASP A 166 14.66 9.41 -9.16
N ALA A 167 13.41 9.33 -9.63
CA ALA A 167 12.77 10.38 -10.41
C ALA A 167 12.41 11.64 -9.59
N GLY A 168 12.46 11.56 -8.26
CA GLY A 168 12.18 12.67 -7.37
C GLY A 168 10.70 12.99 -7.20
N VAL A 169 9.83 12.00 -7.37
CA VAL A 169 8.38 12.09 -7.03
C VAL A 169 8.24 12.45 -5.55
N LYS A 170 7.25 13.25 -5.20
CA LYS A 170 7.06 13.76 -3.83
C LYS A 170 5.89 13.13 -3.09
N ARG A 171 4.87 12.70 -3.81
CA ARG A 171 3.67 12.08 -3.25
C ARG A 171 3.26 10.91 -4.12
N VAL A 172 2.84 9.81 -3.49
CA VAL A 172 2.34 8.62 -4.19
C VAL A 172 1.00 8.22 -3.60
N LEU A 173 -0.03 8.17 -4.43
CA LEU A 173 -1.32 7.57 -4.08
C LEU A 173 -1.37 6.16 -4.65
N ILE A 174 -1.78 5.23 -3.79
CA ILE A 174 -1.91 3.81 -4.10
C ILE A 174 -3.38 3.44 -4.06
N GLY A 175 -3.91 2.84 -5.13
CA GLY A 175 -5.28 2.36 -5.19
C GLY A 175 -5.50 1.17 -4.28
N ALA A 176 -4.89 0.04 -4.59
CA ALA A 176 -4.98 -1.20 -3.85
C ALA A 176 -3.62 -1.66 -3.29
N TYR A 177 -3.66 -2.39 -2.16
CA TYR A 177 -2.48 -3.06 -1.63
C TYR A 177 -2.16 -4.31 -2.44
N ASP A 178 -0.87 -4.61 -2.61
CA ASP A 178 -0.47 -5.91 -3.16
C ASP A 178 -0.58 -6.97 -2.05
N THR A 179 -1.27 -8.06 -2.36
CA THR A 179 -1.43 -9.21 -1.45
C THR A 179 -0.35 -10.28 -1.63
N ASP A 180 0.50 -10.16 -2.65
CA ASP A 180 1.63 -11.05 -2.85
C ASP A 180 2.65 -10.87 -1.70
N PRO A 181 2.93 -11.91 -0.90
CA PRO A 181 3.88 -11.81 0.23
C PRO A 181 5.30 -11.36 -0.17
N ARG A 182 5.64 -11.43 -1.47
CA ARG A 182 6.93 -10.97 -2.00
C ARG A 182 6.98 -9.44 -2.17
N VAL A 183 5.83 -8.79 -2.24
CA VAL A 183 5.68 -7.35 -2.50
C VAL A 183 5.09 -6.62 -1.31
N ALA A 184 4.09 -7.21 -0.67
CA ALA A 184 3.22 -6.62 0.36
C ALA A 184 3.96 -5.70 1.35
N GLY A 185 3.68 -4.40 1.29
CA GLY A 185 4.24 -3.36 2.16
C GLY A 185 5.69 -2.96 1.86
N GLY A 186 6.41 -3.66 0.99
CA GLY A 186 7.81 -3.38 0.70
C GLY A 186 8.02 -2.12 -0.13
N GLY A 187 7.15 -1.92 -1.12
CA GLY A 187 7.16 -0.74 -1.98
C GLY A 187 6.85 0.52 -1.20
N MET A 188 5.77 0.49 -0.46
CA MET A 188 5.33 1.58 0.41
C MET A 188 6.39 1.95 1.45
N LYS A 189 6.98 0.95 2.13
CA LYS A 189 8.06 1.19 3.08
C LYS A 189 9.24 1.91 2.43
N THR A 190 9.65 1.49 1.23
CA THR A 190 10.75 2.13 0.51
C THR A 190 10.46 3.59 0.19
N LEU A 191 9.23 3.93 -0.21
CA LEU A 191 8.81 5.29 -0.48
C LEU A 191 8.84 6.16 0.80
N LEU A 192 8.25 5.66 1.89
CA LEU A 192 8.22 6.35 3.19
C LEU A 192 9.62 6.58 3.76
N ASP A 193 10.50 5.58 3.72
CA ASP A 193 11.89 5.67 4.20
C ASP A 193 12.72 6.74 3.42
N ARG A 194 12.26 7.12 2.24
CA ARG A 194 12.87 8.17 1.41
C ARG A 194 12.16 9.52 1.48
N GLY A 195 11.22 9.67 2.42
CA GLY A 195 10.50 10.91 2.68
C GLY A 195 9.46 11.26 1.61
N ILE A 196 8.98 10.26 0.87
CA ILE A 196 7.85 10.43 -0.04
C ILE A 196 6.57 10.27 0.77
N GLU A 197 5.63 11.18 0.60
CA GLU A 197 4.29 11.06 1.15
C GLU A 197 3.54 9.92 0.45
N VAL A 198 2.98 9.00 1.22
CA VAL A 198 2.21 7.87 0.67
C VAL A 198 0.81 7.86 1.25
N VAL A 199 -0.18 7.86 0.37
CA VAL A 199 -1.61 7.75 0.69
C VAL A 199 -2.16 6.49 0.03
N CYS A 200 -2.90 5.66 0.77
CA CYS A 200 -3.44 4.41 0.25
C CYS A 200 -4.96 4.38 0.30
N GLY A 201 -5.55 3.55 -0.56
CA GLY A 201 -6.99 3.31 -0.59
C GLY A 201 -7.78 4.29 -1.44
N CYS A 202 -7.12 5.10 -2.27
CA CYS A 202 -7.80 5.94 -3.24
C CYS A 202 -8.43 5.07 -4.32
N LYS A 203 -9.78 5.02 -4.38
CA LYS A 203 -10.52 4.10 -5.26
C LYS A 203 -10.14 2.62 -5.05
N GLU A 204 -9.94 2.21 -3.80
CA GLU A 204 -9.49 0.86 -3.44
C GLU A 204 -10.41 -0.23 -4.02
N LYS A 205 -11.72 -0.01 -3.99
CA LYS A 205 -12.69 -0.97 -4.50
C LYS A 205 -12.50 -1.23 -5.99
N GLU A 206 -12.45 -0.17 -6.78
CA GLU A 206 -12.29 -0.24 -8.24
C GLU A 206 -10.91 -0.83 -8.60
N ALA A 207 -9.84 -0.39 -7.93
CA ALA A 207 -8.49 -0.89 -8.13
C ALA A 207 -8.31 -2.36 -7.74
N THR A 208 -9.03 -2.83 -6.72
CA THR A 208 -9.04 -4.25 -6.32
C THR A 208 -9.84 -5.08 -7.31
N GLU A 209 -11.03 -4.62 -7.71
CA GLU A 209 -11.90 -5.37 -8.60
C GLU A 209 -11.26 -5.64 -9.94
N MET A 210 -10.56 -4.66 -10.53
CA MET A 210 -9.86 -4.85 -11.80
C MET A 210 -8.76 -5.93 -11.73
N ASN A 211 -8.21 -6.20 -10.55
CA ASN A 211 -7.16 -7.20 -10.33
C ASN A 211 -7.65 -8.46 -9.61
N ARG A 212 -8.96 -8.71 -9.54
CA ARG A 212 -9.55 -9.85 -8.82
C ARG A 212 -8.92 -11.18 -9.25
N ALA A 213 -8.83 -11.44 -10.55
CA ALA A 213 -8.26 -12.69 -11.08
C ALA A 213 -6.79 -12.89 -10.64
N PHE A 214 -6.02 -11.81 -10.58
CA PHE A 214 -4.65 -11.85 -10.05
C PHE A 214 -4.63 -12.18 -8.55
N PHE A 215 -5.45 -11.52 -7.74
CA PHE A 215 -5.51 -11.75 -6.30
C PHE A 215 -6.00 -13.17 -5.96
N ASP A 216 -7.02 -13.66 -6.67
CA ASP A 216 -7.54 -15.03 -6.50
C ASP A 216 -6.46 -16.06 -6.81
N ARG A 217 -5.63 -15.85 -7.83
CA ARG A 217 -4.50 -16.72 -8.14
C ARG A 217 -3.45 -16.70 -7.02
N ILE A 218 -3.04 -15.53 -6.54
CA ILE A 218 -2.07 -15.40 -5.44
C ILE A 218 -2.56 -16.13 -4.19
N GLU A 219 -3.83 -15.97 -3.85
CA GLU A 219 -4.44 -16.64 -2.69
C GLU A 219 -4.46 -18.16 -2.87
N LYS A 220 -4.81 -18.65 -4.04
CA LYS A 220 -4.78 -20.09 -4.37
C LYS A 220 -3.37 -20.66 -4.22
N GLU A 221 -2.35 -20.00 -4.80
CA GLU A 221 -0.95 -20.44 -4.68
C GLU A 221 -0.47 -20.44 -3.22
N ARG A 222 -0.92 -19.49 -2.41
CA ARG A 222 -0.62 -19.42 -0.98
C ARG A 222 -1.18 -20.63 -0.23
N LEU A 223 -2.46 -20.95 -0.45
CA LEU A 223 -3.13 -22.08 0.19
C LEU A 223 -2.51 -23.42 -0.21
N GLU A 224 -2.15 -23.60 -1.48
CA GLU A 224 -1.48 -24.80 -1.98
C GLU A 224 -0.10 -25.01 -1.30
N LYS A 225 0.71 -23.96 -1.17
CA LYS A 225 2.00 -24.00 -0.48
C LYS A 225 1.86 -24.33 1.00
N GLU A 226 0.86 -23.76 1.67
CA GLU A 226 0.56 -24.07 3.07
C GLU A 226 0.15 -25.53 3.26
N ALA A 227 -0.68 -26.08 2.36
CA ALA A 227 -1.09 -27.49 2.37
C ALA A 227 0.11 -28.42 2.19
N GLN A 228 0.98 -28.17 1.21
CA GLN A 228 2.21 -28.94 1.00
C GLN A 228 3.15 -28.91 2.20
N THR A 229 3.29 -27.74 2.83
CA THR A 229 4.14 -27.60 4.02
C THR A 229 3.62 -28.40 5.20
N ARG A 230 2.30 -28.53 5.35
CA ARG A 230 1.68 -29.38 6.40
C ARG A 230 1.90 -30.86 6.14
N GLN A 231 1.76 -31.31 4.90
CA GLN A 231 2.00 -32.71 4.52
C GLN A 231 3.45 -33.16 4.74
N ASN A 232 4.41 -32.27 4.50
CA ASN A 232 5.84 -32.58 4.68
C ASN A 232 6.32 -32.56 6.15
N LYS A 233 5.46 -32.17 7.09
CA LYS A 233 5.76 -32.15 8.53
C LYS A 233 5.18 -33.36 9.30
N THR A 234 4.37 -34.17 8.65
CA THR A 234 3.83 -35.45 9.16
C THR A 234 4.66 -36.59 8.67
#